data_62366be7e4044c689e6e20ea5989b89c
#
_entry.id   62366be7e4044c689e6e20ea5989b89c
#
_cell.length_a   1.000
_cell.length_b   1.000
_cell.length_c   1.000
_cell.angle_alpha   90.00
_cell.angle_beta   90.00
_cell.angle_gamma   90.00
#
_symmetry.space_group_name_H-M   'P 1'
#
loop_
_entity.id
_entity.type
_entity.pdbx_description
1 polymer ?
#
loop_
_entity_poly.entity_id
_entity_poly.type
_entity_poly.pdbx_seq_one_letter_code
_entity_poly.pdbx_strand_id
1 'polypeptide(L)'
;EIVGLTPYRKERCGKFSLGMKQRMGLALALLSEPELMILDEPTNGLDIEATVEMREVILRLAKEKGVTFLVASHLAAEIEKMCDKVLVLYEGEMLSFDTKEEALRLNPSLEDYFLAKVRDKKGSVVL
;
A
#
# COMPACT_ATOMS: atom_id res chain seq x y z
N GLU A 1 -15.18 5.47 -13.44
CA GLU A 1 -15.28 4.01 -13.63
C GLU A 1 -14.18 3.24 -12.91
N ILE A 2 -12.91 3.53 -13.18
CA ILE A 2 -11.74 2.79 -12.66
C ILE A 2 -11.74 2.65 -11.13
N VAL A 3 -12.11 3.70 -10.40
CA VAL A 3 -12.13 3.69 -8.93
C VAL A 3 -13.46 3.26 -8.33
N GLY A 4 -14.42 2.82 -9.15
CA GLY A 4 -15.69 2.29 -8.68
C GLY A 4 -16.67 3.31 -8.10
N LEU A 5 -16.53 4.59 -8.44
CA LEU A 5 -17.39 5.67 -7.93
C LEU A 5 -18.53 6.07 -8.89
N THR A 6 -18.68 5.39 -10.02
CA THR A 6 -19.73 5.70 -11.01
C THR A 6 -21.14 5.78 -10.42
N PRO A 7 -21.57 4.87 -9.51
CA PRO A 7 -22.90 4.96 -8.89
C PRO A 7 -23.12 6.24 -8.09
N TYR A 8 -22.04 6.87 -7.61
CA TYR A 8 -22.07 8.05 -6.72
C TYR A 8 -21.71 9.36 -7.42
N ARG A 9 -21.61 9.35 -8.75
CA ARG A 9 -21.15 10.50 -9.55
C ARG A 9 -21.96 11.78 -9.38
N LYS A 10 -23.22 11.67 -8.95
CA LYS A 10 -24.12 12.81 -8.71
C LYS A 10 -24.13 13.27 -7.26
N GLU A 11 -23.48 12.55 -6.37
CA GLU A 11 -23.42 12.92 -4.95
C GLU A 11 -22.31 13.95 -4.70
N ARG A 12 -22.52 14.77 -3.66
CA ARG A 12 -21.47 15.70 -3.20
C ARG A 12 -20.37 14.90 -2.49
N CYS A 13 -19.10 15.23 -2.76
CA CYS A 13 -17.96 14.58 -2.11
C CYS A 13 -18.00 14.68 -0.57
N GLY A 14 -18.61 15.72 -0.03
CA GLY A 14 -18.80 15.86 1.42
C GLY A 14 -19.65 14.75 2.06
N LYS A 15 -20.45 14.04 1.26
CA LYS A 15 -21.26 12.89 1.70
C LYS A 15 -20.58 11.54 1.49
N PHE A 16 -19.40 11.53 0.90
CA PHE A 16 -18.66 10.31 0.66
C PHE A 16 -18.14 9.69 1.95
N SER A 17 -18.13 8.36 2.03
CA SER A 17 -17.43 7.63 3.08
C SER A 17 -15.92 7.90 2.97
N LEU A 18 -15.17 7.56 4.01
CA LEU A 18 -13.70 7.70 3.99
C LEU A 18 -13.10 6.92 2.81
N GLY A 19 -13.54 5.67 2.57
CA GLY A 19 -13.09 4.85 1.44
C GLY A 19 -13.40 5.48 0.09
N MET A 20 -14.60 6.08 -0.06
CA MET A 20 -14.99 6.80 -1.28
C MET A 20 -14.11 8.03 -1.49
N LYS A 21 -13.79 8.80 -0.44
CA LYS A 21 -12.87 9.95 -0.50
C LYS A 21 -11.45 9.52 -0.90
N GLN A 22 -10.96 8.42 -0.36
CA GLN A 22 -9.66 7.85 -0.71
C GLN A 22 -9.62 7.46 -2.20
N ARG A 23 -10.65 6.79 -2.69
CA ARG A 23 -10.75 6.42 -4.12
C ARG A 23 -10.88 7.65 -5.03
N MET A 24 -11.58 8.69 -4.59
CA MET A 24 -11.64 9.96 -5.32
C MET A 24 -10.27 10.62 -5.41
N GLY A 25 -9.50 10.64 -4.32
CA GLY A 25 -8.12 11.13 -4.32
C GLY A 25 -7.24 10.39 -5.32
N LEU A 26 -7.39 9.07 -5.40
CA LEU A 26 -6.70 8.24 -6.37
C LEU A 26 -7.11 8.61 -7.82
N ALA A 27 -8.41 8.80 -8.06
CA ALA A 27 -8.93 9.23 -9.36
C ALA A 27 -8.37 10.58 -9.80
N LEU A 28 -8.28 11.54 -8.88
CA LEU A 28 -7.70 12.87 -9.15
C LEU A 28 -6.21 12.77 -9.53
N ALA A 29 -5.45 11.94 -8.82
CA ALA A 29 -4.05 11.72 -9.12
C ALA A 29 -3.85 11.07 -10.51
N LEU A 30 -4.80 10.24 -10.95
CA LEU A 30 -4.76 9.59 -12.26
C LEU A 30 -5.00 10.53 -13.44
N LEU A 31 -5.55 11.74 -13.22
CA LEU A 31 -5.81 12.70 -14.28
C LEU A 31 -4.55 13.14 -15.03
N SER A 32 -3.40 13.10 -14.37
CA SER A 32 -2.10 13.41 -14.98
C SER A 32 -1.46 12.23 -15.71
N GLU A 33 -2.12 11.09 -15.77
CA GLU A 33 -1.60 9.84 -16.35
C GLU A 33 -0.21 9.48 -15.82
N PRO A 34 -0.03 9.35 -14.48
CA PRO A 34 1.29 9.15 -13.88
C PRO A 34 1.85 7.76 -14.18
N GLU A 35 3.16 7.67 -14.33
CA GLU A 35 3.88 6.40 -14.37
C GLU A 35 4.14 5.84 -12.97
N LEU A 36 4.28 6.74 -11.98
CA LEU A 36 4.52 6.42 -10.58
C LEU A 36 3.51 7.13 -9.68
N MET A 37 2.91 6.39 -8.78
CA MET A 37 2.06 6.93 -7.71
C MET A 37 2.62 6.57 -6.34
N ILE A 38 2.69 7.57 -5.47
CA ILE A 38 3.13 7.39 -4.08
C ILE A 38 1.89 7.51 -3.19
N LEU A 39 1.60 6.46 -2.45
CA LEU A 39 0.45 6.39 -1.56
C LEU A 39 0.93 6.23 -0.11
N ASP A 40 0.51 7.13 0.75
CA ASP A 40 0.82 7.09 2.17
C ASP A 40 -0.42 6.63 2.95
N GLU A 41 -0.32 5.47 3.59
CA GLU A 41 -1.38 4.85 4.39
C GLU A 41 -2.75 4.80 3.65
N PRO A 42 -2.83 4.25 2.43
CA PRO A 42 -4.04 4.35 1.61
C PRO A 42 -5.26 3.61 2.19
N THR A 43 -5.06 2.66 3.10
CA THR A 43 -6.13 1.87 3.71
C THR A 43 -6.35 2.21 5.18
N ASN A 44 -5.61 3.18 5.72
CA ASN A 44 -5.73 3.54 7.12
C ASN A 44 -7.12 4.10 7.47
N GLY A 45 -7.72 3.58 8.54
CA GLY A 45 -9.05 4.01 8.99
C GLY A 45 -10.22 3.43 8.19
N LEU A 46 -9.96 2.62 7.17
CA LEU A 46 -11.00 1.94 6.40
C LEU A 46 -11.46 0.66 7.11
N ASP A 47 -12.75 0.33 6.96
CA ASP A 47 -13.26 -0.98 7.35
C ASP A 47 -12.73 -2.08 6.41
N ILE A 48 -13.07 -3.33 6.71
CA ILE A 48 -12.57 -4.49 5.94
C ILE A 48 -12.99 -4.40 4.47
N GLU A 49 -14.25 -4.09 4.20
CA GLU A 49 -14.77 -4.02 2.83
C GLU A 49 -14.09 -2.91 2.02
N ALA A 50 -14.02 -1.69 2.58
CA ALA A 50 -13.35 -0.57 1.94
C ALA A 50 -11.84 -0.80 1.72
N THR A 51 -11.18 -1.51 2.65
CA THR A 51 -9.78 -1.91 2.51
C THR A 51 -9.58 -2.84 1.32
N VAL A 52 -10.43 -3.85 1.18
CA VAL A 52 -10.40 -4.77 0.04
C VAL A 52 -10.63 -4.02 -1.27
N GLU A 53 -11.65 -3.16 -1.33
CA GLU A 53 -11.95 -2.36 -2.52
C GLU A 53 -10.78 -1.47 -2.95
N MET A 54 -10.15 -0.78 -1.99
CA MET A 54 -8.98 0.07 -2.26
C MET A 54 -7.81 -0.76 -2.81
N ARG A 55 -7.53 -1.90 -2.19
CA ARG A 55 -6.48 -2.82 -2.65
C ARG A 55 -6.73 -3.30 -4.07
N GLU A 56 -7.96 -3.68 -4.38
CA GLU A 56 -8.34 -4.14 -5.72
C GLU A 56 -8.16 -3.04 -6.77
N VAL A 57 -8.50 -1.80 -6.44
CA VAL A 57 -8.30 -0.65 -7.33
C VAL A 57 -6.81 -0.46 -7.62
N ILE A 58 -5.97 -0.48 -6.59
CA ILE A 58 -4.50 -0.34 -6.75
C ILE A 58 -3.94 -1.44 -7.65
N LEU A 59 -4.29 -2.69 -7.38
CA LEU A 59 -3.81 -3.84 -8.15
C LEU A 59 -4.28 -3.78 -9.61
N ARG A 60 -5.52 -3.36 -9.84
CA ARG A 60 -6.09 -3.20 -11.18
C ARG A 60 -5.35 -2.12 -11.97
N LEU A 61 -5.10 -0.96 -11.35
CA LEU A 61 -4.37 0.13 -11.99
C LEU A 61 -2.93 -0.28 -12.34
N ALA A 62 -2.25 -1.00 -11.46
CA ALA A 62 -0.92 -1.52 -11.74
C ALA A 62 -0.93 -2.46 -12.94
N LYS A 63 -1.91 -3.36 -13.02
CA LYS A 63 -2.02 -4.36 -14.08
C LYS A 63 -2.51 -3.77 -15.40
N GLU A 64 -3.58 -2.99 -15.39
CA GLU A 64 -4.26 -2.52 -16.61
C GLU A 64 -3.66 -1.22 -17.17
N LYS A 65 -3.17 -0.34 -16.31
CA LYS A 65 -2.62 0.97 -16.69
C LYS A 65 -1.09 1.03 -16.62
N GLY A 66 -0.45 0.00 -16.13
CA GLY A 66 1.01 -0.04 -15.99
C GLY A 66 1.57 0.96 -14.98
N VAL A 67 0.75 1.43 -14.03
CA VAL A 67 1.19 2.36 -13.00
C VAL A 67 2.06 1.63 -11.99
N THR A 68 3.22 2.21 -11.67
CA THR A 68 4.06 1.75 -10.57
C THR A 68 3.60 2.42 -9.28
N PHE A 69 3.42 1.65 -8.22
CA PHE A 69 3.03 2.16 -6.91
C PHE A 69 4.14 2.04 -5.88
N LEU A 70 4.38 3.11 -5.14
CA LEU A 70 5.13 3.08 -3.91
C LEU A 70 4.13 3.31 -2.77
N VAL A 71 3.86 2.26 -1.99
CA VAL A 71 2.86 2.30 -0.92
C VAL A 71 3.55 2.24 0.43
N ALA A 72 3.38 3.27 1.26
CA ALA A 72 3.81 3.28 2.64
C ALA A 72 2.65 2.87 3.54
N SER A 73 2.87 1.90 4.40
CA SER A 73 1.88 1.44 5.38
C SER A 73 2.56 0.81 6.59
N HIS A 74 1.94 0.95 7.76
CA HIS A 74 2.31 0.22 8.97
C HIS A 74 1.62 -1.15 9.07
N LEU A 75 0.75 -1.49 8.12
CA LEU A 75 0.00 -2.74 8.07
C LEU A 75 0.71 -3.75 7.15
N ALA A 76 1.67 -4.47 7.70
CA ALA A 76 2.47 -5.44 6.94
C ALA A 76 1.60 -6.48 6.21
N ALA A 77 0.51 -6.93 6.83
CA ALA A 77 -0.42 -7.88 6.21
C ALA A 77 -1.10 -7.33 4.95
N GLU A 78 -1.40 -6.04 4.89
CA GLU A 78 -1.96 -5.41 3.69
C GLU A 78 -0.90 -5.26 2.58
N ILE A 79 0.31 -4.84 2.95
CA ILE A 79 1.43 -4.78 2.00
C ILE A 79 1.69 -6.16 1.38
N GLU A 80 1.70 -7.22 2.18
CA GLU A 80 1.92 -8.58 1.71
C GLU A 80 0.91 -9.01 0.64
N LYS A 81 -0.34 -8.55 0.73
CA LYS A 81 -1.39 -8.89 -0.24
C LYS A 81 -1.27 -8.15 -1.57
N MET A 82 -0.48 -7.09 -1.67
CA MET A 82 -0.43 -6.28 -2.88
C MET A 82 0.97 -6.00 -3.43
N CYS A 83 2.04 -6.20 -2.68
CA CYS A 83 3.38 -5.84 -3.13
C CYS A 83 4.07 -6.94 -3.94
N ASP A 84 4.98 -6.53 -4.83
CA ASP A 84 5.96 -7.39 -5.50
C ASP A 84 7.31 -7.32 -4.80
N LYS A 85 7.62 -6.14 -4.26
CA LYS A 85 8.85 -5.85 -3.54
C LYS A 85 8.52 -5.17 -2.23
N VAL A 86 9.36 -5.38 -1.24
CA VAL A 86 9.21 -4.81 0.10
C VAL A 86 10.47 -4.08 0.51
N LEU A 87 10.28 -2.89 1.04
CA LEU A 87 11.34 -2.07 1.60
C LEU A 87 11.03 -1.84 3.07
N VAL A 88 12.01 -2.09 3.94
CA VAL A 88 11.87 -1.84 5.38
C VAL A 88 12.58 -0.54 5.73
N LEU A 89 11.79 0.42 6.22
CA LEU A 89 12.28 1.66 6.82
C LEU A 89 12.10 1.59 8.33
N TYR A 90 13.16 1.91 9.06
CA TYR A 90 13.13 1.96 10.51
C TYR A 90 14.02 3.08 11.02
N GLU A 91 13.47 3.99 11.83
CA GLU A 91 14.17 5.14 12.38
C GLU A 91 14.93 5.97 11.33
N GLY A 92 14.32 6.17 10.17
CA GLY A 92 14.89 6.95 9.07
C GLY A 92 15.94 6.24 8.24
N GLU A 93 16.20 4.96 8.50
CA GLU A 93 17.14 4.14 7.72
C GLU A 93 16.44 3.05 6.94
N MET A 94 16.94 2.79 5.74
CA MET A 94 16.52 1.64 4.95
C MET A 94 17.28 0.39 5.41
N LEU A 95 16.59 -0.54 6.03
CA LEU A 95 17.19 -1.77 6.54
C LEU A 95 17.30 -2.86 5.48
N SER A 96 16.35 -2.90 4.55
CA SER A 96 16.35 -3.92 3.48
C SER A 96 15.45 -3.51 2.33
N PHE A 97 15.74 -4.08 1.16
CA PHE A 97 14.91 -3.98 -0.03
C PHE A 97 15.00 -5.30 -0.79
N ASP A 98 13.93 -6.09 -0.73
CA ASP A 98 13.88 -7.44 -1.28
C ASP A 98 12.60 -7.66 -2.09
N THR A 99 12.56 -8.71 -2.91
CA THR A 99 11.30 -9.19 -3.47
C THR A 99 10.46 -9.81 -2.35
N LYS A 100 9.14 -9.78 -2.51
CA LYS A 100 8.24 -10.46 -1.57
C LYS A 100 8.58 -11.95 -1.45
N GLU A 101 8.89 -12.60 -2.55
CA GLU A 101 9.29 -14.01 -2.59
C GLU A 101 10.52 -14.28 -1.72
N GLU A 102 11.56 -13.47 -1.84
CA GLU A 102 12.77 -13.59 -1.02
C GLU A 102 12.48 -13.35 0.46
N ALA A 103 11.68 -12.30 0.77
CA ALA A 103 11.30 -11.98 2.14
C ALA A 103 10.55 -13.14 2.81
N LEU A 104 9.62 -13.77 2.08
CA LEU A 104 8.80 -14.87 2.60
C LEU A 104 9.49 -16.24 2.56
N ARG A 105 10.64 -16.37 1.91
CA ARG A 105 11.40 -17.62 1.88
C ARG A 105 11.91 -18.03 3.27
N LEU A 106 12.31 -17.04 4.07
CA LEU A 106 12.89 -17.24 5.40
C LEU A 106 11.96 -16.80 6.54
N ASN A 107 10.82 -16.22 6.20
CA ASN A 107 9.88 -15.67 7.20
C ASN A 107 8.44 -16.10 6.85
N PRO A 108 7.62 -16.46 7.84
CA PRO A 108 6.23 -16.86 7.59
C PRO A 108 5.34 -15.74 7.04
N SER A 109 5.70 -14.47 7.32
CA SER A 109 4.95 -13.29 6.91
C SER A 109 5.86 -12.08 6.75
N LEU A 110 5.36 -11.00 6.12
CA LEU A 110 6.10 -9.73 6.05
C LEU A 110 6.21 -9.06 7.44
N GLU A 111 5.28 -9.32 8.34
CA GLU A 111 5.40 -8.86 9.73
C GLU A 111 6.63 -9.50 10.39
N ASP A 112 6.80 -10.81 10.26
CA ASP A 112 7.97 -11.53 10.78
C ASP A 112 9.26 -11.07 10.11
N TYR A 113 9.22 -10.83 8.80
CA TYR A 113 10.34 -10.28 8.05
C TYR A 113 10.75 -8.89 8.60
N PHE A 114 9.79 -7.98 8.81
CA PHE A 114 10.04 -6.67 9.41
C PHE A 114 10.68 -6.81 10.80
N LEU A 115 10.09 -7.63 11.66
CA LEU A 115 10.60 -7.85 13.02
C LEU A 115 12.00 -8.44 13.04
N ALA A 116 12.32 -9.34 12.11
CA ALA A 116 13.66 -9.89 11.96
C ALA A 116 14.68 -8.81 11.60
N LYS A 117 14.37 -7.95 10.62
CA LYS A 117 15.25 -6.84 10.21
C LYS A 117 15.49 -5.84 11.35
N VAL A 118 14.44 -5.49 12.09
CA VAL A 118 14.56 -4.60 13.26
C VAL A 118 15.40 -5.23 14.37
N ARG A 119 15.22 -6.52 14.63
CA ARG A 119 16.04 -7.25 15.61
C ARG A 119 17.52 -7.28 15.24
N ASP A 120 17.82 -7.56 13.97
CA ASP A 120 19.20 -7.57 13.47
C ASP A 120 19.85 -6.18 13.64
N LYS A 121 19.12 -5.12 13.33
CA LYS A 121 19.58 -3.73 13.57
C LYS A 121 19.88 -3.49 15.05
N LYS A 122 18.96 -3.85 15.94
CA LYS A 122 19.12 -3.67 17.39
C LYS A 122 20.26 -4.52 17.95
N GLY A 123 20.42 -5.75 17.49
CA GLY A 123 21.53 -6.62 17.85
C GLY A 123 22.91 -6.07 17.45
N SER A 124 22.98 -5.36 16.32
CA SER A 124 24.21 -4.70 15.86
C SER A 124 24.61 -3.49 16.72
N VAL A 125 23.69 -2.94 17.48
CA VAL A 125 23.94 -1.76 18.36
C VAL A 125 24.44 -2.19 19.76
N VAL A 126 24.30 -3.46 20.11
CA VAL A 126 24.71 -3.99 21.44
C VAL A 126 26.19 -4.40 21.46
N LEU A 127 26.87 -4.27 20.35
CA LEU A 127 28.33 -4.44 20.27
C LEU A 127 29.05 -3.12 20.53
#